data_3fed11ec2225e97bf579e364d878b622
#
_entry.id   3fed11ec2225e97bf579e364d878b622
#
_cell.length_a   1.000
_cell.length_b   1.000
_cell.length_c   1.000
_cell.angle_alpha   90.00
_cell.angle_beta   90.00
_cell.angle_gamma   90.00
#
_symmetry.space_group_name_H-M   'P 1'
#
loop_
_entity.id
_entity.type
_entity.pdbx_description
1 polymer ?
#
loop_
_entity_poly.entity_id
_entity_poly.type
_entity_poly.pdbx_seq_one_letter_code
_entity_poly.pdbx_strand_id
1 'polypeptide(L)'
;LYAYILRAISVKLFSEVHTMPQKSKSSKVSSKKGNYVKNPAPDDDPQKLANDSPISEEQTDRIGETGSVLTTHKDCVLHCLTIIGQIEGHYILSQQNKTTKYEHVIPLLVSVEEDERIDGLLVLINTVGGDVEAGLAIAEVISGMKKPTVSIVLGGGHSIGIPLAVAAKKSFIAKSASMTVHPVRTTGLTLGVPQTFEYFQRMQDRITTFVAENSNITKDRYNQLVLNTGELVMDIGTIL
;
A
#
# COMPACT_ATOMS: atom_id res chain seq x y z
N LEU A 1 -10.13 16.08 -4.56
CA LEU A 1 -9.40 14.88 -4.99
C LEU A 1 -9.52 13.76 -3.95
N TYR A 2 -9.14 14.00 -2.69
CA TYR A 2 -9.19 13.02 -1.61
C TYR A 2 -10.60 12.42 -1.39
N ALA A 3 -11.62 13.27 -1.29
CA ALA A 3 -13.01 12.82 -1.15
C ALA A 3 -13.52 12.04 -2.38
N TYR A 4 -13.07 12.39 -3.58
CA TYR A 4 -13.40 11.67 -4.81
C TYR A 4 -12.73 10.31 -4.87
N ILE A 5 -11.46 10.24 -4.48
CA ILE A 5 -10.67 8.99 -4.42
C ILE A 5 -11.26 8.03 -3.38
N LEU A 6 -11.55 8.51 -2.16
CA LEU A 6 -12.19 7.70 -1.12
C LEU A 6 -13.58 7.21 -1.54
N ARG A 7 -14.36 8.05 -2.23
CA ARG A 7 -15.68 7.67 -2.74
C ARG A 7 -15.58 6.64 -3.87
N ALA A 8 -14.60 6.77 -4.78
CA ALA A 8 -14.35 5.81 -5.85
C ALA A 8 -13.82 4.46 -5.32
N ILE A 9 -12.98 4.50 -4.30
CA ILE A 9 -12.47 3.31 -3.59
C ILE A 9 -13.61 2.61 -2.87
N SER A 10 -14.41 3.33 -2.07
CA SER A 10 -15.53 2.78 -1.31
C SER A 10 -16.58 2.12 -2.20
N VAL A 11 -16.97 2.76 -3.31
CA VAL A 11 -17.99 2.23 -4.23
C VAL A 11 -17.49 1.00 -4.99
N LYS A 12 -16.21 0.95 -5.41
CA LYS A 12 -15.64 -0.21 -6.10
C LYS A 12 -15.30 -1.36 -5.18
N LEU A 13 -14.77 -1.10 -3.99
CA LEU A 13 -14.52 -2.14 -2.97
C LEU A 13 -15.85 -2.83 -2.58
N PHE A 14 -16.92 -2.07 -2.42
CA PHE A 14 -18.24 -2.62 -2.08
C PHE A 14 -18.84 -3.50 -3.18
N SER A 15 -18.60 -3.20 -4.45
CA SER A 15 -19.09 -4.04 -5.57
C SER A 15 -18.33 -5.36 -5.71
N GLU A 16 -17.07 -5.43 -5.29
CA GLU A 16 -16.26 -6.66 -5.35
C GLU A 16 -16.51 -7.59 -4.14
N VAL A 17 -16.77 -7.04 -2.95
CA VAL A 17 -17.11 -7.83 -1.75
C VAL A 17 -18.47 -8.54 -1.87
N HIS A 18 -19.42 -7.96 -2.61
CA HIS A 18 -20.76 -8.59 -2.82
C HIS A 18 -20.78 -9.70 -3.87
N THR A 19 -19.69 -9.91 -4.62
CA THR A 19 -19.62 -10.96 -5.67
C THR A 19 -18.94 -12.25 -5.23
N MET A 20 -18.49 -12.35 -3.97
CA MET A 20 -17.97 -13.62 -3.45
C MET A 20 -19.12 -14.56 -3.05
N PRO A 21 -19.15 -15.82 -3.55
CA PRO A 21 -20.21 -16.77 -3.22
C PRO A 21 -20.16 -17.13 -1.74
N GLN A 22 -21.20 -16.81 -1.01
CA GLN A 22 -21.39 -17.29 0.36
C GLN A 22 -21.55 -18.81 0.34
N LYS A 23 -20.62 -19.54 0.92
CA LYS A 23 -20.79 -20.98 1.21
C LYS A 23 -21.84 -21.13 2.30
N SER A 24 -23.04 -21.57 1.90
CA SER A 24 -24.09 -21.97 2.82
C SER A 24 -23.63 -23.19 3.63
N LYS A 25 -23.38 -22.99 4.90
CA LYS A 25 -23.37 -24.10 5.89
C LYS A 25 -24.69 -24.10 6.63
N SER A 26 -25.59 -25.00 6.23
CA SER A 26 -26.74 -25.36 7.04
C SER A 26 -26.26 -26.24 8.19
N SER A 27 -26.34 -25.77 9.41
CA SER A 27 -26.36 -26.60 10.59
C SER A 27 -27.51 -26.16 11.50
N LYS A 28 -28.51 -27.04 11.62
CA LYS A 28 -29.60 -26.91 12.57
C LYS A 28 -29.02 -26.96 13.98
N VAL A 29 -29.28 -25.95 14.79
CA VAL A 29 -29.11 -25.98 16.22
C VAL A 29 -30.38 -25.48 16.89
N SER A 30 -30.83 -26.30 17.81
CA SER A 30 -31.99 -26.26 18.66
C SER A 30 -32.18 -24.97 19.47
N SER A 31 -33.46 -24.57 19.57
CA SER A 31 -33.97 -23.47 20.37
C SER A 31 -33.73 -23.63 21.88
N LYS A 32 -33.14 -22.62 22.52
CA LYS A 32 -33.37 -22.32 23.94
C LYS A 32 -33.81 -20.87 24.06
N LYS A 33 -35.02 -20.69 24.64
CA LYS A 33 -35.61 -19.40 24.98
C LYS A 33 -34.76 -18.68 26.02
N GLY A 34 -34.26 -17.49 25.70
CA GLY A 34 -33.65 -16.56 26.62
C GLY A 34 -34.37 -15.20 26.53
N ASN A 35 -34.70 -14.63 27.67
CA ASN A 35 -35.48 -13.41 27.86
C ASN A 35 -34.78 -12.21 27.19
N TYR A 36 -35.46 -11.58 26.24
CA TYR A 36 -35.07 -10.32 25.68
C TYR A 36 -35.55 -9.16 26.54
N VAL A 37 -34.61 -8.38 27.06
CA VAL A 37 -34.88 -7.05 27.60
C VAL A 37 -35.06 -6.12 26.40
N LYS A 38 -36.22 -5.46 26.30
CA LYS A 38 -36.53 -4.46 25.28
C LYS A 38 -35.64 -3.23 25.50
N ASN A 39 -34.73 -2.96 24.58
CA ASN A 39 -34.09 -1.64 24.48
C ASN A 39 -35.07 -0.65 23.83
N PRO A 40 -35.11 0.62 24.30
CA PRO A 40 -35.92 1.67 23.68
C PRO A 40 -35.39 1.97 22.26
N ALA A 41 -36.33 2.43 21.40
CA ALA A 41 -36.04 2.83 20.02
C ALA A 41 -35.01 3.95 19.96
N PRO A 42 -34.17 4.01 18.90
CA PRO A 42 -33.24 5.14 18.73
C PRO A 42 -34.00 6.40 18.41
N ASP A 43 -33.74 7.51 19.16
CA ASP A 43 -34.15 8.83 18.84
C ASP A 43 -33.48 9.29 17.54
N ASP A 44 -34.30 9.54 16.51
CA ASP A 44 -33.88 10.17 15.26
C ASP A 44 -33.63 11.68 15.45
N ASP A 45 -32.51 12.06 16.05
CA ASP A 45 -32.02 13.43 16.08
C ASP A 45 -30.99 13.65 14.95
N PRO A 46 -31.30 14.45 13.92
CA PRO A 46 -30.40 14.72 12.79
C PRO A 46 -29.12 15.46 13.19
N GLN A 47 -28.98 15.94 14.40
CA GLN A 47 -27.77 16.65 14.89
C GLN A 47 -26.71 15.73 15.47
N LYS A 48 -26.91 14.41 15.56
CA LYS A 48 -25.93 13.44 16.07
C LYS A 48 -24.96 12.89 15.03
N LEU A 49 -24.98 13.40 13.78
CA LEU A 49 -24.09 12.94 12.69
C LEU A 49 -22.78 13.71 12.55
N ALA A 50 -22.42 14.56 13.51
CA ALA A 50 -21.12 15.23 13.58
C ALA A 50 -20.30 14.69 14.78
N ASN A 51 -20.03 13.40 14.81
CA ASN A 51 -18.97 12.89 15.68
C ASN A 51 -17.63 13.04 14.95
N ASP A 52 -17.14 14.27 14.84
CA ASP A 52 -15.72 14.59 14.77
C ASP A 52 -15.11 14.28 16.15
N SER A 53 -14.99 13.01 16.50
CA SER A 53 -14.16 12.63 17.63
C SER A 53 -12.73 12.99 17.25
N PRO A 54 -12.04 13.84 18.01
CA PRO A 54 -10.66 14.17 17.72
C PRO A 54 -9.85 12.87 17.68
N ILE A 55 -8.85 12.82 16.78
CA ILE A 55 -7.92 11.69 16.68
C ILE A 55 -7.38 11.41 18.09
N SER A 56 -7.50 10.17 18.58
CA SER A 56 -7.03 9.80 19.91
C SER A 56 -5.50 9.92 20.01
N GLU A 57 -4.97 10.11 21.23
CA GLU A 57 -3.52 10.12 21.46
C GLU A 57 -2.88 8.82 20.92
N GLU A 58 -3.50 7.66 21.16
CA GLU A 58 -3.04 6.38 20.64
C GLU A 58 -2.98 6.33 19.10
N GLN A 59 -3.94 6.93 18.40
CA GLN A 59 -3.91 7.05 16.94
C GLN A 59 -2.79 7.99 16.49
N THR A 60 -2.56 9.08 17.21
CA THR A 60 -1.48 10.04 16.93
C THR A 60 -0.12 9.38 17.09
N ASP A 61 0.08 8.59 18.15
CA ASP A 61 1.31 7.84 18.38
C ASP A 61 1.55 6.80 17.28
N ARG A 62 0.53 6.03 16.89
CA ARG A 62 0.63 5.08 15.77
C ARG A 62 0.99 5.76 14.45
N ILE A 63 0.40 6.92 14.16
CA ILE A 63 0.74 7.70 12.96
C ILE A 63 2.21 8.13 13.04
N GLY A 64 2.69 8.56 14.22
CA GLY A 64 4.08 8.95 14.44
C GLY A 64 5.08 7.80 14.27
N GLU A 65 4.75 6.62 14.80
CA GLU A 65 5.65 5.46 14.84
C GLU A 65 5.67 4.67 13.53
N THR A 66 4.50 4.41 12.96
CA THR A 66 4.34 3.48 11.83
C THR A 66 3.84 4.14 10.56
N GLY A 67 3.43 5.41 10.61
CA GLY A 67 2.80 6.09 9.47
C GLY A 67 1.46 5.45 9.08
N SER A 68 0.71 4.91 10.05
CA SER A 68 -0.51 4.15 9.73
C SER A 68 -1.69 4.55 10.61
N VAL A 69 -2.89 4.46 10.05
CA VAL A 69 -4.15 4.78 10.74
C VAL A 69 -5.31 3.93 10.21
N LEU A 70 -6.22 3.55 11.10
CA LEU A 70 -7.50 2.97 10.72
C LEU A 70 -8.49 4.09 10.40
N THR A 71 -9.18 3.98 9.28
CA THR A 71 -10.26 4.88 8.88
C THR A 71 -11.52 4.09 8.63
N THR A 72 -12.67 4.63 9.09
CA THR A 72 -13.97 4.01 8.86
C THR A 72 -14.80 4.93 7.99
N HIS A 73 -15.37 4.40 6.92
CA HIS A 73 -16.35 5.10 6.10
C HIS A 73 -17.59 4.20 5.94
N LYS A 74 -18.70 4.60 6.54
CA LYS A 74 -19.90 3.75 6.70
C LYS A 74 -19.52 2.45 7.39
N ASP A 75 -19.77 1.30 6.73
CA ASP A 75 -19.49 -0.04 7.25
C ASP A 75 -18.15 -0.61 6.75
N CYS A 76 -17.31 0.23 6.10
CA CYS A 76 -16.01 -0.17 5.54
C CYS A 76 -14.87 0.37 6.39
N VAL A 77 -14.04 -0.53 6.91
CA VAL A 77 -12.84 -0.22 7.69
C VAL A 77 -11.59 -0.40 6.83
N LEU A 78 -10.88 0.69 6.61
CA LEU A 78 -9.64 0.68 5.84
C LEU A 78 -8.44 0.93 6.74
N HIS A 79 -7.39 0.16 6.54
CA HIS A 79 -6.08 0.47 7.07
C HIS A 79 -5.34 1.36 6.08
N CYS A 80 -5.02 2.59 6.50
CA CYS A 80 -4.24 3.52 5.70
C CYS A 80 -2.78 3.46 6.15
N LEU A 81 -1.89 3.05 5.27
CA LEU A 81 -0.45 2.98 5.45
C LEU A 81 0.22 4.06 4.61
N THR A 82 1.16 4.81 5.20
CA THR A 82 1.99 5.77 4.46
C THR A 82 3.39 5.21 4.24
N ILE A 83 3.90 5.35 3.01
CA ILE A 83 5.29 5.08 2.64
C ILE A 83 5.91 6.42 2.25
N ILE A 84 6.59 7.04 3.21
CA ILE A 84 7.09 8.41 3.09
C ILE A 84 8.60 8.45 3.38
N GLY A 85 9.33 9.23 2.57
CA GLY A 85 10.77 9.41 2.71
C GLY A 85 11.55 8.26 2.09
N GLN A 86 12.70 7.93 2.65
CA GLN A 86 13.58 6.87 2.16
C GLN A 86 13.14 5.51 2.71
N ILE A 87 13.16 4.47 1.87
CA ILE A 87 12.90 3.10 2.32
C ILE A 87 14.17 2.58 2.99
N GLU A 88 14.06 2.31 4.29
CA GLU A 88 15.14 1.81 5.12
C GLU A 88 15.14 0.28 5.10
N GLY A 89 16.32 -0.29 4.84
CA GLY A 89 16.54 -1.73 4.81
C GLY A 89 17.34 -2.21 6.03
N HIS A 90 18.38 -3.02 5.78
CA HIS A 90 19.21 -3.59 6.84
C HIS A 90 20.15 -2.59 7.51
N TYR A 91 20.36 -1.43 6.91
CA TYR A 91 21.21 -0.38 7.47
C TYR A 91 20.34 0.72 8.08
N ILE A 92 20.62 1.04 9.35
CA ILE A 92 19.94 2.14 10.06
C ILE A 92 20.42 3.45 9.46
N LEU A 93 19.48 4.25 8.98
CA LEU A 93 19.75 5.60 8.49
C LEU A 93 19.80 6.60 9.64
N SER A 94 20.37 7.78 9.40
CA SER A 94 20.41 8.87 10.38
C SER A 94 19.00 9.23 10.84
N GLN A 95 18.83 9.49 12.14
CA GLN A 95 17.56 9.94 12.74
C GLN A 95 17.03 11.27 12.15
N GLN A 96 17.86 12.02 11.43
CA GLN A 96 17.46 13.23 10.72
C GLN A 96 16.75 12.94 9.40
N ASN A 97 16.85 11.72 8.88
CA ASN A 97 16.18 11.30 7.66
C ASN A 97 14.75 10.85 7.97
N LYS A 98 13.81 11.24 7.12
CA LYS A 98 12.49 10.64 7.13
C LYS A 98 12.58 9.30 6.42
N THR A 99 12.23 8.22 7.11
CA THR A 99 12.33 6.86 6.60
C THR A 99 11.04 6.09 6.79
N THR A 100 10.82 5.12 5.90
CA THR A 100 9.85 4.03 6.09
C THR A 100 10.63 2.77 6.38
N LYS A 101 10.45 2.19 7.56
CA LYS A 101 11.17 1.02 8.04
C LYS A 101 10.43 -0.25 7.65
N TYR A 102 11.07 -1.09 6.83
CA TYR A 102 10.42 -2.30 6.32
C TYR A 102 10.09 -3.30 7.42
N GLU A 103 10.90 -3.38 8.49
CA GLU A 103 10.68 -4.24 9.64
C GLU A 103 9.43 -3.86 10.46
N HIS A 104 8.95 -2.62 10.33
CA HIS A 104 7.67 -2.20 10.91
C HIS A 104 6.51 -2.43 9.95
N VAL A 105 6.74 -2.24 8.64
CA VAL A 105 5.71 -2.35 7.60
C VAL A 105 5.29 -3.80 7.37
N ILE A 106 6.24 -4.74 7.29
CA ILE A 106 5.93 -6.14 7.00
C ILE A 106 4.99 -6.78 8.05
N PRO A 107 5.28 -6.72 9.36
CA PRO A 107 4.36 -7.26 10.38
C PRO A 107 3.00 -6.57 10.37
N LEU A 108 2.97 -5.27 10.08
CA LEU A 108 1.73 -4.50 9.95
C LEU A 108 0.86 -5.03 8.80
N LEU A 109 1.45 -5.26 7.62
CA LEU A 109 0.74 -5.82 6.47
C LEU A 109 0.17 -7.21 6.75
N VAL A 110 0.93 -8.06 7.44
CA VAL A 110 0.45 -9.37 7.89
C VAL A 110 -0.73 -9.21 8.86
N SER A 111 -0.63 -8.30 9.83
CA SER A 111 -1.73 -8.02 10.75
C SER A 111 -2.98 -7.51 10.05
N VAL A 112 -2.82 -6.66 9.03
CA VAL A 112 -3.94 -6.15 8.21
C VAL A 112 -4.61 -7.29 7.43
N GLU A 113 -3.83 -8.21 6.86
CA GLU A 113 -4.38 -9.34 6.10
C GLU A 113 -5.19 -10.29 6.99
N GLU A 114 -4.72 -10.55 8.22
CA GLU A 114 -5.35 -11.51 9.14
C GLU A 114 -6.51 -10.93 9.97
N ASP A 115 -6.61 -9.60 10.13
CA ASP A 115 -7.65 -8.96 10.96
C ASP A 115 -8.98 -8.88 10.20
N GLU A 116 -9.95 -9.74 10.55
CA GLU A 116 -11.28 -9.79 9.92
C GLU A 116 -12.07 -8.47 10.02
N ARG A 117 -11.69 -7.55 10.91
CA ARG A 117 -12.33 -6.25 11.08
C ARG A 117 -11.88 -5.23 10.04
N ILE A 118 -10.79 -5.52 9.29
CA ILE A 118 -10.24 -4.64 8.27
C ILE A 118 -10.65 -5.15 6.89
N ASP A 119 -11.35 -4.30 6.13
CA ASP A 119 -11.87 -4.65 4.82
C ASP A 119 -10.87 -4.45 3.68
N GLY A 120 -9.85 -3.60 3.87
CA GLY A 120 -8.86 -3.33 2.84
C GLY A 120 -7.70 -2.44 3.28
N LEU A 121 -6.72 -2.33 2.39
CA LEU A 121 -5.50 -1.54 2.57
C LEU A 121 -5.46 -0.37 1.59
N LEU A 122 -5.20 0.82 2.11
CA LEU A 122 -4.87 2.02 1.33
C LEU A 122 -3.41 2.40 1.57
N VAL A 123 -2.59 2.40 0.53
CA VAL A 123 -1.17 2.78 0.60
C VAL A 123 -0.98 4.17 -0.01
N LEU A 124 -0.53 5.12 0.78
CA LEU A 124 -0.17 6.47 0.35
C LEU A 124 1.34 6.58 0.17
N ILE A 125 1.79 6.94 -1.03
CA ILE A 125 3.20 6.89 -1.40
C ILE A 125 3.72 8.29 -1.70
N ASN A 126 4.81 8.65 -1.01
CA ASN A 126 5.65 9.81 -1.31
C ASN A 126 7.11 9.50 -0.93
N THR A 127 7.79 8.73 -1.77
CA THR A 127 9.13 8.20 -1.49
C THR A 127 10.14 8.58 -2.56
N VAL A 128 11.37 8.78 -2.13
CA VAL A 128 12.54 8.94 -3.00
C VAL A 128 13.15 7.59 -3.41
N GLY A 129 12.58 6.48 -2.94
CA GLY A 129 13.15 5.15 -3.06
C GLY A 129 14.00 4.79 -1.85
N GLY A 130 14.95 3.87 -2.03
CA GLY A 130 15.83 3.43 -0.94
C GLY A 130 16.37 2.02 -1.15
N ASP A 131 16.35 1.21 -0.10
CA ASP A 131 16.80 -0.18 -0.14
C ASP A 131 15.92 -1.03 -1.04
N VAL A 132 16.55 -1.70 -2.03
CA VAL A 132 15.84 -2.45 -3.06
C VAL A 132 15.21 -3.73 -2.50
N GLU A 133 15.94 -4.45 -1.64
CA GLU A 133 15.43 -5.70 -1.06
C GLU A 133 14.24 -5.43 -0.12
N ALA A 134 14.35 -4.39 0.70
CA ALA A 134 13.27 -3.97 1.59
C ALA A 134 12.03 -3.51 0.80
N GLY A 135 12.23 -2.69 -0.24
CA GLY A 135 11.13 -2.21 -1.07
C GLY A 135 10.43 -3.31 -1.84
N LEU A 136 11.18 -4.26 -2.43
CA LEU A 136 10.60 -5.45 -3.08
C LEU A 136 9.87 -6.34 -2.07
N ALA A 137 10.42 -6.56 -0.88
CA ALA A 137 9.76 -7.37 0.14
C ALA A 137 8.39 -6.79 0.53
N ILE A 138 8.30 -5.49 0.74
CA ILE A 138 7.02 -4.81 1.00
C ILE A 138 6.07 -4.96 -0.20
N ALA A 139 6.56 -4.74 -1.43
CA ALA A 139 5.76 -4.82 -2.64
C ALA A 139 5.19 -6.24 -2.86
N GLU A 140 6.00 -7.28 -2.67
CA GLU A 140 5.58 -8.68 -2.76
C GLU A 140 4.48 -9.02 -1.73
N VAL A 141 4.62 -8.56 -0.49
CA VAL A 141 3.57 -8.77 0.52
C VAL A 141 2.27 -8.10 0.11
N ILE A 142 2.30 -6.83 -0.35
CA ILE A 142 1.10 -6.11 -0.80
C ILE A 142 0.46 -6.81 -2.00
N SER A 143 1.25 -7.24 -2.99
CA SER A 143 0.77 -7.94 -4.17
C SER A 143 0.12 -9.28 -3.83
N GLY A 144 0.67 -10.00 -2.83
CA GLY A 144 0.15 -11.28 -2.34
C GLY A 144 -1.10 -11.20 -1.47
N MET A 145 -1.51 -10.03 -1.00
CA MET A 145 -2.69 -9.87 -0.13
C MET A 145 -3.97 -10.30 -0.86
N LYS A 146 -4.85 -11.01 -0.15
CA LYS A 146 -6.20 -11.37 -0.64
C LYS A 146 -7.17 -10.21 -0.51
N LYS A 147 -7.02 -9.41 0.55
CA LYS A 147 -7.84 -8.22 0.78
C LYS A 147 -7.71 -7.22 -0.37
N PRO A 148 -8.73 -6.39 -0.61
CA PRO A 148 -8.65 -5.26 -1.52
C PRO A 148 -7.51 -4.31 -1.13
N THR A 149 -6.64 -3.99 -2.08
CA THR A 149 -5.51 -3.08 -1.89
C THR A 149 -5.54 -1.96 -2.91
N VAL A 150 -5.25 -0.75 -2.47
CA VAL A 150 -5.17 0.45 -3.32
C VAL A 150 -3.91 1.21 -2.99
N SER A 151 -3.17 1.65 -3.99
CA SER A 151 -2.03 2.55 -3.85
C SER A 151 -2.30 3.90 -4.50
N ILE A 152 -1.74 4.95 -3.92
CA ILE A 152 -1.82 6.32 -4.46
C ILE A 152 -0.46 6.98 -4.32
N VAL A 153 0.14 7.36 -5.43
CA VAL A 153 1.35 8.22 -5.44
C VAL A 153 0.90 9.67 -5.35
N LEU A 154 1.27 10.36 -4.26
CA LEU A 154 0.84 11.73 -3.98
C LEU A 154 1.89 12.80 -4.34
N GLY A 155 3.16 12.49 -4.26
CA GLY A 155 4.26 13.40 -4.59
C GLY A 155 5.30 12.69 -5.46
N GLY A 156 6.15 11.87 -4.85
CA GLY A 156 7.14 11.06 -5.54
C GLY A 156 6.93 9.57 -5.37
N GLY A 157 7.10 8.80 -6.45
CA GLY A 157 7.16 7.33 -6.43
C GLY A 157 8.45 6.88 -7.10
N HIS A 158 9.62 7.33 -6.56
CA HIS A 158 10.88 7.22 -7.26
C HIS A 158 11.59 5.88 -7.00
N SER A 159 12.36 5.40 -8.00
CA SER A 159 13.23 4.23 -7.85
C SER A 159 12.45 2.99 -7.40
N ILE A 160 12.81 2.40 -6.25
CA ILE A 160 12.09 1.24 -5.68
C ILE A 160 10.68 1.59 -5.19
N GLY A 161 10.29 2.85 -5.18
CA GLY A 161 8.91 3.27 -5.01
C GLY A 161 7.98 2.86 -6.15
N ILE A 162 8.52 2.54 -7.34
CA ILE A 162 7.73 2.10 -8.50
C ILE A 162 7.09 0.72 -8.28
N PRO A 163 7.82 -0.34 -7.89
CA PRO A 163 7.20 -1.59 -7.49
C PRO A 163 6.12 -1.43 -6.42
N LEU A 164 6.36 -0.59 -5.41
CA LEU A 164 5.38 -0.31 -4.36
C LEU A 164 4.11 0.35 -4.90
N ALA A 165 4.26 1.24 -5.88
CA ALA A 165 3.12 1.92 -6.51
C ALA A 165 2.22 0.95 -7.28
N VAL A 166 2.78 -0.05 -7.95
CA VAL A 166 2.04 -1.01 -8.77
C VAL A 166 1.65 -2.30 -8.05
N ALA A 167 2.12 -2.51 -6.81
CA ALA A 167 1.87 -3.73 -6.05
C ALA A 167 0.41 -3.93 -5.65
N ALA A 168 -0.35 -2.85 -5.49
CA ALA A 168 -1.74 -2.92 -5.09
C ALA A 168 -2.65 -3.36 -6.25
N LYS A 169 -3.79 -3.98 -5.94
CA LYS A 169 -4.79 -4.40 -6.96
C LYS A 169 -5.33 -3.24 -7.79
N LYS A 170 -5.30 -2.01 -7.25
CA LYS A 170 -5.62 -0.77 -7.96
C LYS A 170 -4.56 0.28 -7.61
N SER A 171 -4.01 0.92 -8.63
CA SER A 171 -2.96 1.93 -8.49
C SER A 171 -3.41 3.26 -9.07
N PHE A 172 -3.07 4.34 -8.38
CA PHE A 172 -3.37 5.72 -8.79
C PHE A 172 -2.16 6.61 -8.61
N ILE A 173 -2.09 7.65 -9.42
CA ILE A 173 -1.10 8.72 -9.29
C ILE A 173 -1.79 10.07 -9.32
N ALA A 174 -1.44 10.97 -8.42
CA ALA A 174 -1.95 12.33 -8.43
C ALA A 174 -1.40 13.10 -9.64
N LYS A 175 -2.18 14.06 -10.17
CA LYS A 175 -1.80 14.84 -11.37
C LYS A 175 -0.48 15.60 -11.23
N SER A 176 -0.11 15.97 -10.01
CA SER A 176 1.15 16.69 -9.71
C SER A 176 2.26 15.75 -9.25
N ALA A 177 1.99 14.46 -9.13
CA ALA A 177 2.99 13.49 -8.71
C ALA A 177 3.87 13.04 -9.90
N SER A 178 5.08 12.58 -9.58
CA SER A 178 6.03 12.08 -10.56
C SER A 178 6.66 10.78 -10.09
N MET A 179 7.07 9.96 -11.06
CA MET A 179 7.80 8.73 -10.83
C MET A 179 9.09 8.75 -11.64
N THR A 180 10.20 8.44 -10.99
CA THR A 180 11.51 8.41 -11.65
C THR A 180 12.04 7.00 -11.70
N VAL A 181 12.33 6.52 -12.90
CA VAL A 181 12.96 5.22 -13.14
C VAL A 181 14.44 5.40 -13.49
N HIS A 182 15.27 4.53 -12.96
CA HIS A 182 16.70 4.47 -13.26
C HIS A 182 17.23 3.07 -12.97
N PRO A 183 18.41 2.70 -13.51
CA PRO A 183 19.02 1.41 -13.18
C PRO A 183 19.35 1.30 -11.69
N VAL A 184 19.44 0.08 -11.19
CA VAL A 184 19.95 -0.17 -9.83
C VAL A 184 21.33 0.47 -9.68
N ARG A 185 21.53 1.18 -8.59
CA ARG A 185 22.78 1.89 -8.27
C ARG A 185 23.37 1.34 -6.98
N THR A 186 24.68 1.35 -6.92
CA THR A 186 25.43 1.05 -5.69
C THR A 186 26.47 2.14 -5.45
N THR A 187 26.78 2.36 -4.18
CA THR A 187 27.91 3.19 -3.76
C THR A 187 28.76 2.38 -2.80
N GLY A 188 30.07 2.45 -2.94
CA GLY A 188 31.02 1.76 -2.06
C GLY A 188 32.05 0.94 -2.80
N LEU A 189 32.86 0.22 -2.03
CA LEU A 189 33.90 -0.70 -2.54
C LEU A 189 33.24 -1.92 -3.18
N THR A 190 33.61 -2.20 -4.44
CA THR A 190 33.17 -3.39 -5.16
C THR A 190 34.26 -4.46 -5.09
N LEU A 191 33.95 -5.60 -4.49
CA LEU A 191 34.81 -6.78 -4.47
C LEU A 191 34.22 -7.84 -5.44
N GLY A 192 35.07 -8.38 -6.35
CA GLY A 192 34.61 -9.39 -7.30
C GLY A 192 33.70 -8.80 -8.39
N VAL A 193 34.28 -8.04 -9.32
CA VAL A 193 33.55 -7.28 -10.36
C VAL A 193 32.54 -8.14 -11.15
N PRO A 194 32.88 -9.36 -11.67
CA PRO A 194 31.90 -10.15 -12.41
C PRO A 194 30.70 -10.56 -11.56
N GLN A 195 30.92 -11.05 -10.35
CA GLN A 195 29.86 -11.50 -9.44
C GLN A 195 28.96 -10.34 -9.02
N THR A 196 29.54 -9.17 -8.78
CA THR A 196 28.80 -7.95 -8.45
C THR A 196 27.92 -7.50 -9.63
N PHE A 197 28.46 -7.54 -10.85
CA PHE A 197 27.69 -7.21 -12.04
C PHE A 197 26.49 -8.15 -12.24
N GLU A 198 26.71 -9.47 -12.15
CA GLU A 198 25.63 -10.46 -12.24
C GLU A 198 24.58 -10.27 -11.12
N TYR A 199 24.99 -9.94 -9.91
CA TYR A 199 24.08 -9.67 -8.81
C TYR A 199 23.17 -8.48 -9.13
N PHE A 200 23.73 -7.36 -9.61
CA PHE A 200 22.91 -6.19 -9.96
C PHE A 200 22.04 -6.42 -11.19
N GLN A 201 22.48 -7.19 -12.15
CA GLN A 201 21.63 -7.61 -13.26
C GLN A 201 20.41 -8.40 -12.76
N ARG A 202 20.62 -9.40 -11.91
CA ARG A 202 19.50 -10.17 -11.33
C ARG A 202 18.56 -9.30 -10.51
N MET A 203 19.10 -8.34 -9.77
CA MET A 203 18.30 -7.39 -9.01
C MET A 203 17.45 -6.50 -9.93
N GLN A 204 18.03 -5.99 -11.00
CA GLN A 204 17.31 -5.22 -12.03
C GLN A 204 16.21 -6.06 -12.69
N ASP A 205 16.51 -7.32 -13.02
CA ASP A 205 15.53 -8.24 -13.62
C ASP A 205 14.34 -8.53 -12.68
N ARG A 206 14.60 -8.67 -11.38
CA ARG A 206 13.53 -8.84 -10.37
C ARG A 206 12.61 -7.64 -10.36
N ILE A 207 13.14 -6.41 -10.33
CA ILE A 207 12.35 -5.19 -10.37
C ILE A 207 11.54 -5.12 -11.66
N THR A 208 12.18 -5.33 -12.81
CA THR A 208 11.53 -5.29 -14.12
C THR A 208 10.40 -6.30 -14.23
N THR A 209 10.65 -7.53 -13.75
CA THR A 209 9.65 -8.61 -13.74
C THR A 209 8.46 -8.23 -12.86
N PHE A 210 8.71 -7.82 -11.64
CA PHE A 210 7.65 -7.43 -10.72
C PHE A 210 6.77 -6.30 -11.28
N VAL A 211 7.39 -5.25 -11.83
CA VAL A 211 6.64 -4.12 -12.40
C VAL A 211 5.81 -4.54 -13.61
N ALA A 212 6.35 -5.38 -14.50
CA ALA A 212 5.62 -5.86 -15.67
C ALA A 212 4.46 -6.81 -15.31
N GLU A 213 4.60 -7.60 -14.25
CA GLU A 213 3.54 -8.52 -13.79
C GLU A 213 2.41 -7.81 -13.04
N ASN A 214 2.70 -6.64 -12.44
CA ASN A 214 1.75 -5.88 -11.63
C ASN A 214 1.26 -4.59 -12.32
N SER A 215 1.55 -4.39 -13.61
CA SER A 215 1.13 -3.20 -14.37
C SER A 215 0.89 -3.52 -15.85
N ASN A 216 0.50 -2.51 -16.62
CA ASN A 216 0.29 -2.65 -18.07
C ASN A 216 1.58 -2.45 -18.91
N ILE A 217 2.72 -2.17 -18.29
CA ILE A 217 3.98 -1.95 -19.00
C ILE A 217 4.64 -3.31 -19.33
N THR A 218 5.20 -3.44 -20.54
CA THR A 218 6.00 -4.62 -20.89
C THR A 218 7.41 -4.54 -20.30
N LYS A 219 8.05 -5.69 -20.08
CA LYS A 219 9.46 -5.76 -19.63
C LYS A 219 10.40 -4.96 -20.55
N ASP A 220 10.21 -5.10 -21.87
CA ASP A 220 11.04 -4.39 -22.84
C ASP A 220 10.87 -2.88 -22.74
N ARG A 221 9.62 -2.42 -22.61
CA ARG A 221 9.35 -0.99 -22.46
C ARG A 221 9.90 -0.43 -21.15
N TYR A 222 9.76 -1.17 -20.05
CA TYR A 222 10.33 -0.75 -18.78
C TYR A 222 11.86 -0.69 -18.85
N ASN A 223 12.52 -1.69 -19.43
CA ASN A 223 13.97 -1.68 -19.63
C ASN A 223 14.45 -0.53 -20.53
N GLN A 224 13.71 -0.20 -21.58
CA GLN A 224 14.01 0.99 -22.40
C GLN A 224 13.97 2.28 -21.58
N LEU A 225 12.98 2.43 -20.71
CA LEU A 225 12.88 3.59 -19.82
C LEU A 225 14.03 3.64 -18.80
N VAL A 226 14.37 2.50 -18.20
CA VAL A 226 15.49 2.37 -17.26
C VAL A 226 16.81 2.80 -17.89
N LEU A 227 17.03 2.47 -19.15
CA LEU A 227 18.29 2.77 -19.86
C LEU A 227 18.27 4.13 -20.58
N ASN A 228 17.14 4.80 -20.63
CA ASN A 228 17.04 6.11 -21.26
C ASN A 228 17.65 7.19 -20.37
N THR A 229 18.82 7.69 -20.76
CA THR A 229 19.53 8.74 -20.00
C THR A 229 18.94 10.14 -20.17
N GLY A 230 18.04 10.33 -21.14
CA GLY A 230 17.41 11.63 -21.45
C GLY A 230 16.12 11.89 -20.69
N GLU A 231 15.40 10.83 -20.33
CA GLU A 231 14.13 10.94 -19.60
C GLU A 231 14.13 9.98 -18.41
N LEU A 232 14.22 10.53 -17.21
CA LEU A 232 14.18 9.77 -15.97
C LEU A 232 12.79 9.71 -15.35
N VAL A 233 11.82 10.44 -15.89
CA VAL A 233 10.48 10.61 -15.32
C VAL A 233 9.45 9.85 -16.16
N MET A 234 8.63 9.05 -15.49
CA MET A 234 7.48 8.39 -16.10
C MET A 234 6.22 9.20 -15.80
N ASP A 235 5.38 9.38 -16.81
CA ASP A 235 4.09 10.00 -16.67
C ASP A 235 2.99 9.02 -16.22
N ILE A 236 1.79 9.54 -15.97
CA ILE A 236 0.61 8.76 -15.55
C ILE A 236 0.28 7.64 -16.55
N GLY A 237 0.50 7.85 -17.84
CA GLY A 237 0.13 6.91 -18.89
C GLY A 237 1.08 5.74 -19.08
N THR A 238 2.24 5.76 -18.43
CA THR A 238 3.32 4.79 -18.69
C THR A 238 3.19 3.51 -17.83
N ILE A 239 2.71 3.60 -16.60
CA ILE A 239 2.63 2.47 -15.66
C ILE A 239 1.20 2.06 -15.32
N LEU A 240 0.26 2.97 -15.34
CA LEU A 240 -1.14 2.74 -14.94
C LEU A 240 -2.02 2.25 -16.08
#